data_cdcfa137370fb5ab9381ca550cf7de2d
#
_entry.id   cdcfa137370fb5ab9381ca550cf7de2d
#
_cell.length_a   1.000
_cell.length_b   1.000
_cell.length_c   1.000
_cell.angle_alpha   90.00
_cell.angle_beta   90.00
_cell.angle_gamma   90.00
#
_symmetry.space_group_name_H-M   'P 1'
#
loop_
_entity.id
_entity.type
_entity.pdbx_description
1 polymer ?
#
loop_
_entity_poly.entity_id
_entity_poly.type
_entity_poly.pdbx_seq_one_letter_code
_entity_poly.pdbx_strand_id
1 'polypeptide(L)'
;MVKNKTTVIVVEDNIVYCEFVCNMLVREGFHTVQAYRLATARKLLQQASDGDIVLSDLRLPDGNGIDLLRWMRKEGLALPFIIMTDYAEVHTAVESMKLGSLDYIPKLLVEDRLVPLLRNILKEQDGRARSMP
;
A
#
# COMPACT_ATOMS: atom_id res chain seq x y z
N MET A 1 5.89 -26.84 2.94
CA MET A 1 6.52 -25.63 3.47
C MET A 1 5.51 -24.50 3.46
N VAL A 2 5.36 -23.85 4.58
CA VAL A 2 4.42 -22.72 4.68
C VAL A 2 5.16 -21.46 4.24
N LYS A 3 4.66 -20.84 3.19
CA LYS A 3 5.16 -19.53 2.79
C LYS A 3 4.68 -18.48 3.77
N ASN A 4 5.57 -17.58 4.16
CA ASN A 4 5.16 -16.41 4.92
C ASN A 4 4.24 -15.56 4.06
N LYS A 5 3.14 -15.14 4.64
CA LYS A 5 2.21 -14.27 3.94
C LYS A 5 2.79 -12.87 3.83
N THR A 6 2.55 -12.24 2.69
CA THR A 6 2.90 -10.83 2.51
C THR A 6 2.02 -9.96 3.39
N THR A 7 2.60 -9.00 4.06
CA THR A 7 1.88 -8.03 4.88
C THR A 7 1.56 -6.78 4.07
N VAL A 8 0.30 -6.36 4.12
CA VAL A 8 -0.15 -5.09 3.55
C VAL A 8 -0.47 -4.15 4.70
N ILE A 9 0.22 -3.02 4.74
CA ILE A 9 -0.05 -1.96 5.71
C ILE A 9 -1.13 -1.07 5.12
N VAL A 10 -2.32 -1.09 5.70
CA VAL A 10 -3.48 -0.37 5.19
C VAL A 10 -3.66 0.92 6.01
N VAL A 11 -3.46 2.06 5.37
CA VAL A 11 -3.53 3.37 6.00
C VAL A 11 -4.84 4.04 5.57
N GLU A 12 -5.84 4.01 6.46
CA GLU A 12 -7.20 4.45 6.16
C GLU A 12 -7.89 4.85 7.47
N ASP A 13 -8.39 6.07 7.55
CA ASP A 13 -9.02 6.57 8.78
C ASP A 13 -10.48 6.15 8.95
N ASN A 14 -11.16 5.79 7.86
CA ASN A 14 -12.52 5.26 7.95
C ASN A 14 -12.43 3.80 8.40
N ILE A 15 -12.79 3.55 9.65
CA ILE A 15 -12.63 2.23 10.27
C ILE A 15 -13.39 1.15 9.50
N VAL A 16 -14.63 1.45 9.09
CA VAL A 16 -15.46 0.49 8.37
C VAL A 16 -14.84 0.13 7.03
N TYR A 17 -14.40 1.12 6.29
CA TYR A 17 -13.76 0.88 4.99
C TYR A 17 -12.43 0.15 5.15
N CYS A 18 -11.66 0.52 6.16
CA CYS A 18 -10.38 -0.16 6.46
C CYS A 18 -10.63 -1.65 6.74
N GLU A 19 -11.63 -1.97 7.55
CA GLU A 19 -11.98 -3.37 7.83
C GLU A 19 -12.44 -4.11 6.58
N PHE A 20 -13.21 -3.44 5.72
CA PHE A 20 -13.65 -4.03 4.46
C PHE A 20 -12.47 -4.43 3.60
N VAL A 21 -11.52 -3.52 3.42
CA VAL A 21 -10.32 -3.79 2.62
C VAL A 21 -9.46 -4.88 3.26
N CYS A 22 -9.25 -4.80 4.57
CA CYS A 22 -8.44 -5.79 5.28
C CYS A 22 -9.06 -7.18 5.20
N ASN A 23 -10.38 -7.29 5.37
CA ASN A 23 -11.07 -8.58 5.27
C ASN A 23 -10.93 -9.17 3.87
N MET A 24 -11.04 -8.35 2.84
CA MET A 24 -10.85 -8.77 1.46
C MET A 24 -9.43 -9.33 1.27
N LEU A 25 -8.43 -8.63 1.78
CA LEU A 25 -7.04 -9.04 1.64
C LEU A 25 -6.73 -10.30 2.43
N VAL A 26 -7.27 -10.44 3.63
CA VAL A 26 -7.09 -11.64 4.46
C VAL A 26 -7.68 -12.87 3.75
N ARG A 27 -8.84 -12.74 3.14
CA ARG A 27 -9.45 -13.83 2.37
C ARG A 27 -8.58 -14.26 1.19
N GLU A 28 -7.78 -13.34 0.65
CA GLU A 28 -6.89 -13.64 -0.49
C GLU A 28 -5.49 -14.06 -0.05
N GLY A 29 -5.29 -14.27 1.25
CA GLY A 29 -4.05 -14.83 1.76
C GLY A 29 -3.02 -13.83 2.26
N PHE A 30 -3.37 -12.57 2.39
CA PHE A 30 -2.45 -11.55 2.90
C PHE A 30 -2.61 -11.37 4.40
N HIS A 31 -1.52 -10.97 5.06
CA HIS A 31 -1.60 -10.37 6.39
C HIS A 31 -1.90 -8.89 6.23
N THR A 32 -2.60 -8.31 7.20
CA THR A 32 -2.89 -6.88 7.19
C THR A 32 -2.53 -6.25 8.52
N VAL A 33 -2.04 -5.02 8.46
CA VAL A 33 -1.82 -4.17 9.62
C VAL A 33 -2.51 -2.85 9.34
N GLN A 34 -3.23 -2.33 10.31
CA GLN A 34 -4.06 -1.13 10.12
C GLN A 34 -3.42 0.09 10.75
N ALA A 35 -3.46 1.21 10.04
CA ALA A 35 -3.09 2.50 10.56
C ALA A 35 -4.18 3.51 10.19
N TYR A 36 -4.65 4.28 11.16
CA TYR A 36 -5.74 5.23 10.92
C TYR A 36 -5.26 6.66 10.71
N ARG A 37 -3.94 6.86 10.72
CA ARG A 37 -3.30 8.16 10.53
C ARG A 37 -1.85 7.98 10.11
N LEU A 38 -1.25 9.05 9.62
CA LEU A 38 0.14 9.02 9.14
C LEU A 38 1.13 8.69 10.25
N ALA A 39 0.93 9.26 11.44
CA ALA A 39 1.86 9.04 12.56
C ALA A 39 1.98 7.56 12.90
N THR A 40 0.85 6.85 12.93
CA THR A 40 0.85 5.40 13.18
C THR A 40 1.54 4.65 12.03
N ALA A 41 1.24 5.05 10.80
CA ALA A 41 1.84 4.42 9.62
C ALA A 41 3.37 4.55 9.64
N ARG A 42 3.89 5.74 9.99
CA ARG A 42 5.35 5.94 10.07
C ARG A 42 5.99 5.02 11.10
N LYS A 43 5.37 4.84 12.26
CA LYS A 43 5.88 3.93 13.29
C LYS A 43 5.94 2.49 12.78
N LEU A 44 4.88 2.05 12.12
CA LEU A 44 4.83 0.71 11.54
C LEU A 44 5.90 0.53 10.47
N LEU A 45 6.11 1.54 9.64
CA LEU A 45 7.07 1.47 8.54
C LEU A 45 8.51 1.44 9.02
N GLN A 46 8.81 2.01 10.19
CA GLN A 46 10.13 1.92 10.77
C GLN A 46 10.52 0.49 11.16
N GLN A 47 9.53 -0.38 11.32
CA GLN A 47 9.72 -1.78 11.68
C GLN A 47 9.33 -2.74 10.55
N ALA A 48 9.03 -2.20 9.37
CA ALA A 48 8.56 -3.01 8.26
C ALA A 48 9.68 -3.89 7.70
N SER A 49 9.27 -5.04 7.16
CA SER A 49 10.18 -5.97 6.50
C SER A 49 10.19 -5.73 5.00
N ASP A 50 11.28 -6.11 4.35
CA ASP A 50 11.34 -6.11 2.89
C ASP A 50 10.22 -7.01 2.36
N GLY A 51 9.53 -6.54 1.35
CA GLY A 51 8.41 -7.27 0.77
C GLY A 51 7.05 -6.85 1.30
N ASP A 52 7.00 -6.06 2.37
CA ASP A 52 5.73 -5.48 2.82
C ASP A 52 5.24 -4.46 1.78
N ILE A 53 3.93 -4.29 1.72
CA ILE A 53 3.28 -3.39 0.74
C ILE A 53 2.47 -2.36 1.50
N VAL A 54 2.50 -1.12 1.04
CA VAL A 54 1.72 -0.03 1.64
C VAL A 54 0.55 0.33 0.75
N LEU A 55 -0.65 0.31 1.32
CA LEU A 55 -1.87 0.77 0.67
C LEU A 55 -2.43 1.92 1.49
N SER A 56 -2.42 3.12 0.95
CA SER A 56 -2.80 4.31 1.70
C SER A 56 -3.92 5.09 1.04
N ASP A 57 -4.87 5.56 1.85
CA ASP A 57 -5.79 6.60 1.41
C ASP A 57 -5.00 7.88 1.11
N LEU A 58 -5.53 8.69 0.24
CA LEU A 58 -4.94 10.00 -0.05
C LEU A 58 -5.16 10.98 1.09
N ARG A 59 -6.35 11.00 1.67
CA ARG A 59 -6.71 11.99 2.71
C ARG A 59 -6.79 11.32 4.08
N LEU A 60 -6.00 11.85 5.01
CA LEU A 60 -5.92 11.32 6.38
C LEU A 60 -6.03 12.49 7.36
N PRO A 61 -6.36 12.22 8.65
CA PRO A 61 -6.57 13.30 9.61
C PRO A 61 -5.36 14.19 9.81
N ASP A 62 -4.16 13.65 9.69
CA ASP A 62 -2.91 14.36 9.96
C ASP A 62 -2.05 14.58 8.70
N GLY A 63 -2.67 14.58 7.52
CA GLY A 63 -1.97 14.87 6.27
C GLY A 63 -2.53 14.04 5.12
N ASN A 64 -1.71 13.78 4.11
CA ASN A 64 -2.15 12.97 2.98
C ASN A 64 -1.16 11.85 2.66
N GLY A 65 -1.63 10.87 1.87
CA GLY A 65 -0.84 9.70 1.52
C GLY A 65 0.42 10.01 0.72
N ILE A 66 0.41 11.10 -0.04
CA ILE A 66 1.59 11.53 -0.79
C ILE A 66 2.70 11.98 0.17
N ASP A 67 2.32 12.64 1.28
CA ASP A 67 3.29 13.00 2.31
C ASP A 67 3.95 11.77 2.91
N LEU A 68 3.18 10.71 3.12
CA LEU A 68 3.74 9.45 3.62
C LEU A 68 4.72 8.85 2.60
N LEU A 69 4.35 8.83 1.34
CA LEU A 69 5.21 8.32 0.28
C LEU A 69 6.51 9.13 0.19
N ARG A 70 6.41 10.46 0.23
CA ARG A 70 7.56 11.34 0.18
C ARG A 70 8.50 11.07 1.36
N TRP A 71 7.93 10.93 2.56
CA TRP A 71 8.70 10.58 3.76
C TRP A 71 9.41 9.24 3.60
N MET A 72 8.70 8.22 3.08
CA MET A 72 9.29 6.91 2.86
C MET A 72 10.52 6.98 1.94
N ARG A 73 10.39 7.72 0.84
CA ARG A 73 11.51 7.83 -0.12
C ARG A 73 12.70 8.55 0.49
N LYS A 74 12.46 9.57 1.32
CA LYS A 74 13.51 10.26 2.07
C LYS A 74 14.23 9.34 3.04
N GLU A 75 13.49 8.42 3.67
CA GLU A 75 14.06 7.47 4.62
C GLU A 75 14.69 6.25 3.95
N GLY A 76 14.71 6.22 2.63
CA GLY A 76 15.28 5.09 1.89
C GLY A 76 14.42 3.85 1.89
N LEU A 77 13.14 3.97 2.21
CA LEU A 77 12.22 2.84 2.21
C LEU A 77 11.64 2.66 0.80
N ALA A 78 11.99 1.56 0.17
CA ALA A 78 11.61 1.29 -1.22
C ALA A 78 10.42 0.33 -1.36
N LEU A 79 9.59 0.23 -0.31
CA LEU A 79 8.44 -0.66 -0.33
C LEU A 79 7.44 -0.24 -1.42
N PRO A 80 6.76 -1.21 -2.07
CA PRO A 80 5.68 -0.88 -2.99
C PRO A 80 4.60 -0.05 -2.31
N PHE A 81 4.14 0.98 -2.97
CA PHE A 81 3.16 1.93 -2.43
C PHE A 81 2.02 2.10 -3.42
N ILE A 82 0.80 1.98 -2.94
CA ILE A 82 -0.42 2.13 -3.74
C ILE A 82 -1.31 3.14 -3.04
N ILE A 83 -1.85 4.08 -3.81
CA ILE A 83 -2.83 5.03 -3.28
C ILE A 83 -4.23 4.60 -3.66
N MET A 84 -5.15 4.66 -2.71
CA MET A 84 -6.59 4.54 -2.96
C MET A 84 -7.26 5.84 -2.54
N THR A 85 -8.29 6.25 -3.24
CA THR A 85 -8.92 7.54 -2.95
C THR A 85 -10.37 7.59 -3.42
N ASP A 86 -11.20 8.35 -2.69
CA ASP A 86 -12.56 8.68 -3.14
C ASP A 86 -12.55 9.72 -4.27
N TYR A 87 -11.50 10.54 -4.32
CA TYR A 87 -11.43 11.70 -5.22
C TYR A 87 -10.21 11.60 -6.12
N ALA A 88 -10.35 10.86 -7.21
CA ALA A 88 -9.25 10.72 -8.16
C ALA A 88 -9.04 12.04 -8.92
N GLU A 89 -7.85 12.61 -8.79
CA GLU A 89 -7.44 13.84 -9.47
C GLU A 89 -6.18 13.57 -10.27
N VAL A 90 -6.14 14.11 -11.50
CA VAL A 90 -5.04 13.83 -12.41
C VAL A 90 -3.70 14.31 -11.84
N HIS A 91 -3.64 15.53 -11.30
CA HIS A 91 -2.35 16.08 -10.84
C HIS A 91 -1.81 15.34 -9.60
N THR A 92 -2.67 14.89 -8.68
CA THR A 92 -2.21 14.10 -7.53
C THR A 92 -1.77 12.71 -7.97
N ALA A 93 -2.46 12.13 -8.95
CA ALA A 93 -2.04 10.84 -9.51
C ALA A 93 -0.64 10.97 -10.13
N VAL A 94 -0.43 11.99 -10.96
CA VAL A 94 0.87 12.22 -11.61
C VAL A 94 1.95 12.44 -10.56
N GLU A 95 1.69 13.26 -9.54
CA GLU A 95 2.66 13.50 -8.47
C GLU A 95 3.04 12.22 -7.75
N SER A 96 2.05 11.40 -7.40
CA SER A 96 2.31 10.15 -6.69
C SER A 96 3.13 9.18 -7.54
N MET A 97 2.85 9.09 -8.83
CA MET A 97 3.60 8.21 -9.73
C MET A 97 5.04 8.68 -9.89
N LYS A 98 5.28 9.97 -9.92
CA LYS A 98 6.65 10.52 -9.95
C LYS A 98 7.44 10.17 -8.71
N LEU A 99 6.77 10.03 -7.56
CA LEU A 99 7.40 9.61 -6.31
C LEU A 99 7.52 8.09 -6.18
N GLY A 100 7.07 7.35 -7.19
CA GLY A 100 7.20 5.90 -7.22
C GLY A 100 6.00 5.12 -6.72
N SER A 101 4.83 5.73 -6.61
CA SER A 101 3.61 4.98 -6.36
C SER A 101 3.37 4.03 -7.54
N LEU A 102 3.02 2.78 -7.26
CA LEU A 102 2.79 1.79 -8.30
C LEU A 102 1.43 1.94 -8.97
N ASP A 103 0.45 2.45 -8.24
CA ASP A 103 -0.87 2.72 -8.81
C ASP A 103 -1.60 3.75 -7.95
N TYR A 104 -2.68 4.26 -8.52
CA TYR A 104 -3.53 5.26 -7.90
C TYR A 104 -4.97 4.82 -8.21
N ILE A 105 -5.64 4.19 -7.25
CA ILE A 105 -6.90 3.48 -7.50
C ILE A 105 -8.07 4.23 -6.87
N PRO A 106 -9.08 4.66 -7.67
CA PRO A 106 -10.33 5.14 -7.07
C PRO A 106 -10.95 4.04 -6.20
N LYS A 107 -11.46 4.40 -5.03
CA LYS A 107 -12.02 3.41 -4.10
C LYS A 107 -13.13 2.57 -4.74
N LEU A 108 -13.86 3.15 -5.68
CA LEU A 108 -14.89 2.45 -6.44
C LEU A 108 -14.33 1.20 -7.16
N LEU A 109 -13.05 1.23 -7.54
CA LEU A 109 -12.41 0.16 -8.32
C LEU A 109 -11.52 -0.77 -7.46
N VAL A 110 -11.41 -0.52 -6.16
CA VAL A 110 -10.50 -1.29 -5.29
C VAL A 110 -10.88 -2.78 -5.28
N GLU A 111 -12.18 -3.08 -5.20
CA GLU A 111 -12.64 -4.47 -5.19
C GLU A 111 -12.16 -5.26 -6.40
N ASP A 112 -12.17 -4.64 -7.58
CA ASP A 112 -11.83 -5.34 -8.83
C ASP A 112 -10.33 -5.31 -9.14
N ARG A 113 -9.62 -4.26 -8.71
CA ARG A 113 -8.27 -4.00 -9.20
C ARG A 113 -7.16 -4.29 -8.20
N LEU A 114 -7.47 -4.24 -6.90
CA LEU A 114 -6.41 -4.31 -5.88
C LEU A 114 -5.71 -5.66 -5.85
N VAL A 115 -6.45 -6.76 -5.72
CA VAL A 115 -5.85 -8.08 -5.57
C VAL A 115 -5.04 -8.47 -6.81
N PRO A 116 -5.55 -8.28 -8.05
CA PRO A 116 -4.72 -8.55 -9.22
C PRO A 116 -3.42 -7.74 -9.26
N LEU A 117 -3.47 -6.48 -8.84
CA LEU A 117 -2.27 -5.65 -8.76
C LEU A 117 -1.27 -6.20 -7.74
N LEU A 118 -1.74 -6.58 -6.56
CA LEU A 118 -0.87 -7.15 -5.53
C LEU A 118 -0.23 -8.44 -6.01
N ARG A 119 -0.97 -9.29 -6.70
CA ARG A 119 -0.42 -10.53 -7.23
C ARG A 119 0.64 -10.27 -8.29
N ASN A 120 0.47 -9.24 -9.10
CA ASN A 120 1.50 -8.85 -10.08
C ASN A 120 2.77 -8.36 -9.38
N ILE A 121 2.62 -7.59 -8.30
CA ILE A 121 3.77 -7.14 -7.51
C ILE A 121 4.54 -8.35 -6.97
N LEU A 122 3.84 -9.34 -6.43
CA LEU A 122 4.47 -10.54 -5.89
C LEU A 122 5.17 -11.35 -6.97
N LYS A 123 4.59 -11.45 -8.16
CA LYS A 123 5.22 -12.14 -9.30
C LYS A 123 6.52 -11.47 -9.72
N GLU A 124 6.53 -10.15 -9.77
CA GLU A 124 7.73 -9.40 -10.12
C GLU A 124 8.83 -9.59 -9.08
N GLN A 125 8.48 -9.58 -7.79
CA GLN A 125 9.42 -9.83 -6.71
C GLN A 125 10.01 -11.24 -6.82
N ASP A 126 9.17 -12.24 -7.06
CA ASP A 126 9.61 -13.62 -7.27
C ASP A 126 10.53 -13.73 -8.50
N GLY A 127 10.15 -13.09 -9.60
CA GLY A 127 10.94 -13.07 -10.81
C GLY A 127 12.32 -12.48 -10.60
N ARG A 128 12.42 -11.40 -9.84
CA ARG A 128 13.71 -10.79 -9.51
C ARG A 128 14.56 -11.71 -8.64
N ALA A 129 13.94 -12.35 -7.64
CA ALA A 129 14.65 -13.29 -6.78
C ALA A 129 15.21 -14.46 -7.57
N ARG A 130 14.45 -14.96 -8.54
CA ARG A 130 14.89 -16.09 -9.40
C ARG A 130 15.98 -15.69 -10.39
N SER A 131 15.97 -14.45 -10.85
CA SER A 131 16.93 -14.00 -11.84
C SER A 131 18.26 -13.56 -11.24
N MET A 132 18.33 -13.43 -9.93
CA MET A 132 19.58 -13.08 -9.25
C MET A 132 20.49 -14.32 -9.16
N PRO A 133 21.75 -14.20 -9.56
CA PRO A 133 22.70 -15.32 -9.45
C PRO A 133 23.00 -15.70 -8.02
#